data_0d7fdb0186469ab8db6c5c1e82dce767
#
_entry.id   0d7fdb0186469ab8db6c5c1e82dce767
#
_cell.length_a   1.000
_cell.length_b   1.000
_cell.length_c   1.000
_cell.angle_alpha   90.00
_cell.angle_beta   90.00
_cell.angle_gamma   90.00
#
_symmetry.space_group_name_H-M   'P 1'
#
loop_
_entity.id
_entity.type
_entity.pdbx_description
1 polymer ?
#
loop_
_entity_poly.entity_id
_entity_poly.type
_entity_poly.pdbx_seq_one_letter_code
_entity_poly.pdbx_strand_id
1 'polypeptide(L)'
;DQTTVSIPFNDLAAAEAAFASGEVAAMLMEPALTNIGIVLPDTGYLEGMQELCRKYDIIWILDETHTLSAGPGGMTAQLGLKPDALVLGKTIGGGIAVGAYGMTETLAETIAASMELESIDVGGVGGTLAGNALSMAAVGATLTEVLTPEAFEHMESLAIMWQQGIQEIIDEFG
;
A
#
# COMPACT_ATOMS: atom_id res chain seq x y z
N ASP A 1 -6.24 -18.04 12.56
CA ASP A 1 -5.27 -18.65 11.68
C ASP A 1 -3.94 -18.77 12.40
N GLN A 2 -3.20 -19.86 12.17
CA GLN A 2 -1.93 -20.07 12.91
C GLN A 2 -0.76 -19.27 12.32
N THR A 3 -0.95 -18.70 11.14
CA THR A 3 0.12 -18.02 10.39
C THR A 3 -0.08 -16.50 10.26
N THR A 4 -1.17 -15.97 10.81
CA THR A 4 -1.51 -14.55 10.69
C THR A 4 -1.99 -14.02 12.03
N VAL A 5 -1.41 -12.89 12.46
CA VAL A 5 -1.81 -12.14 13.64
C VAL A 5 -2.39 -10.81 13.19
N SER A 6 -3.60 -10.49 13.63
CA SER A 6 -4.19 -9.16 13.40
C SER A 6 -3.92 -8.27 14.62
N ILE A 7 -3.45 -7.06 14.35
CA ILE A 7 -3.23 -6.02 15.36
C ILE A 7 -4.14 -4.82 15.07
N PRO A 8 -4.57 -4.06 16.09
CA PRO A 8 -5.34 -2.85 15.88
C PRO A 8 -4.53 -1.80 15.10
N PHE A 9 -5.21 -1.07 14.20
CA PHE A 9 -4.62 0.09 13.54
C PHE A 9 -4.40 1.21 14.56
N ASN A 10 -3.37 2.02 14.40
CA ASN A 10 -2.95 3.06 15.33
C ASN A 10 -2.46 2.55 16.70
N ASP A 11 -2.07 1.27 16.82
CA ASP A 11 -1.54 0.68 18.05
C ASP A 11 -0.11 0.16 17.86
N LEU A 12 0.88 1.06 18.04
CA LEU A 12 2.30 0.69 17.97
C LEU A 12 2.72 -0.27 19.09
N ALA A 13 2.06 -0.22 20.25
CA ALA A 13 2.38 -1.12 21.35
C ALA A 13 1.95 -2.56 21.03
N ALA A 14 0.78 -2.74 20.42
CA ALA A 14 0.35 -4.05 19.93
C ALA A 14 1.27 -4.58 18.82
N ALA A 15 1.71 -3.70 17.90
CA ALA A 15 2.66 -4.07 16.86
C ALA A 15 4.00 -4.52 17.47
N GLU A 16 4.57 -3.73 18.39
CA GLU A 16 5.82 -4.08 19.06
C GLU A 16 5.73 -5.38 19.83
N ALA A 17 4.65 -5.61 20.55
CA ALA A 17 4.42 -6.86 21.28
C ALA A 17 4.39 -8.08 20.34
N ALA A 18 3.75 -7.95 19.16
CA ALA A 18 3.72 -9.00 18.17
C ALA A 18 5.12 -9.26 17.59
N PHE A 19 5.86 -8.21 17.22
CA PHE A 19 7.18 -8.32 16.60
C PHE A 19 8.24 -8.88 17.57
N ALA A 20 8.14 -8.51 18.84
CA ALA A 20 9.05 -9.02 19.89
C ALA A 20 8.94 -10.53 20.12
N SER A 21 7.89 -11.19 19.62
CA SER A 21 7.78 -12.65 19.66
C SER A 21 8.86 -13.38 18.83
N GLY A 22 9.39 -12.70 17.79
CA GLY A 22 10.33 -13.29 16.83
C GLY A 22 9.68 -14.25 15.82
N GLU A 23 8.34 -14.35 15.83
CA GLU A 23 7.58 -15.24 14.95
C GLU A 23 6.97 -14.51 13.72
N VAL A 24 7.11 -13.17 13.65
CA VAL A 24 6.57 -12.35 12.58
C VAL A 24 7.64 -12.12 11.51
N ALA A 25 7.37 -12.52 10.27
CA ALA A 25 8.28 -12.30 9.14
C ALA A 25 7.97 -11.00 8.36
N ALA A 26 6.69 -10.65 8.27
CA ALA A 26 6.26 -9.48 7.49
C ALA A 26 5.04 -8.80 8.13
N MET A 27 4.93 -7.49 7.91
CA MET A 27 3.78 -6.67 8.24
C MET A 27 3.15 -6.15 6.96
N LEU A 28 1.88 -6.49 6.74
CA LEU A 28 1.07 -5.96 5.64
C LEU A 28 0.02 -5.00 6.20
N MET A 29 -0.04 -3.78 5.66
CA MET A 29 -1.01 -2.78 6.08
C MET A 29 -1.32 -1.77 4.97
N GLU A 30 -2.50 -1.14 5.03
CA GLU A 30 -2.77 0.10 4.30
C GLU A 30 -2.17 1.29 5.05
N PRO A 31 -1.73 2.37 4.37
CA PRO A 31 -1.32 3.62 5.04
C PRO A 31 -2.47 4.33 5.76
N ALA A 32 -3.71 4.16 5.27
CA ALA A 32 -4.96 4.54 5.92
C ALA A 32 -5.98 3.44 5.64
N LEU A 33 -6.82 3.08 6.61
CA LEU A 33 -7.87 2.09 6.36
C LEU A 33 -8.98 2.70 5.51
N THR A 34 -9.42 2.00 4.48
CA THR A 34 -10.33 2.55 3.49
C THR A 34 -11.64 1.78 3.31
N ASN A 35 -11.72 0.52 3.75
CA ASN A 35 -12.90 -0.33 3.58
C ASN A 35 -13.94 -0.25 4.71
N ILE A 36 -13.61 0.40 5.81
CA ILE A 36 -14.47 0.52 7.00
C ILE A 36 -14.85 1.97 7.31
N GLY A 37 -14.85 2.81 6.30
CA GLY A 37 -14.75 4.26 6.39
C GLY A 37 -13.27 4.68 6.30
N ILE A 38 -13.01 5.96 6.19
CA ILE A 38 -11.62 6.43 6.13
C ILE A 38 -11.10 6.58 7.56
N VAL A 39 -10.18 5.70 7.96
CA VAL A 39 -9.47 5.81 9.24
C VAL A 39 -8.04 6.25 8.94
N LEU A 40 -7.74 7.49 9.30
CA LEU A 40 -6.41 8.07 9.10
C LEU A 40 -5.42 7.53 10.14
N PRO A 41 -4.13 7.45 9.80
CA PRO A 41 -3.10 7.17 10.78
C PRO A 41 -2.97 8.32 11.78
N ASP A 42 -2.80 8.00 13.04
CA ASP A 42 -2.43 8.98 14.06
C ASP A 42 -1.04 9.55 13.76
N THR A 43 -0.81 10.77 14.22
CA THR A 43 0.48 11.45 14.00
C THR A 43 1.64 10.59 14.54
N GLY A 44 2.59 10.26 13.68
CA GLY A 44 3.76 9.45 14.01
C GLY A 44 3.55 7.93 13.95
N TYR A 45 2.32 7.46 13.65
CA TYR A 45 2.04 6.03 13.60
C TYR A 45 2.80 5.31 12.48
N LEU A 46 2.77 5.85 11.26
CA LEU A 46 3.44 5.21 10.11
C LEU A 46 4.96 5.26 10.23
N GLU A 47 5.50 6.36 10.72
CA GLU A 47 6.92 6.48 11.02
C GLU A 47 7.34 5.50 12.13
N GLY A 48 6.54 5.41 13.20
CA GLY A 48 6.77 4.46 14.29
C GLY A 48 6.70 3.01 13.81
N MET A 49 5.76 2.67 12.93
CA MET A 49 5.67 1.34 12.31
C MET A 49 6.92 1.03 11.48
N GLN A 50 7.38 1.99 10.68
CA GLN A 50 8.62 1.85 9.91
C GLN A 50 9.84 1.59 10.82
N GLU A 51 9.94 2.29 11.94
CA GLU A 51 11.00 2.09 12.92
C GLU A 51 10.91 0.72 13.60
N LEU A 52 9.72 0.28 13.97
CA LEU A 52 9.50 -1.04 14.54
C LEU A 52 9.85 -2.17 13.55
N CYS A 53 9.42 -2.06 12.30
CA CYS A 53 9.77 -3.04 11.28
C CYS A 53 11.29 -3.15 11.12
N ARG A 54 12.01 -2.03 11.06
CA ARG A 54 13.48 -2.03 11.01
C ARG A 54 14.13 -2.62 12.28
N LYS A 55 13.60 -2.28 13.45
CA LYS A 55 14.12 -2.75 14.74
C LYS A 55 14.07 -4.27 14.89
N TYR A 56 12.99 -4.86 14.37
CA TYR A 56 12.73 -6.30 14.53
C TYR A 56 12.99 -7.11 13.24
N ASP A 57 13.57 -6.48 12.21
CA ASP A 57 13.87 -7.10 10.92
C ASP A 57 12.60 -7.70 10.24
N ILE A 58 11.52 -6.94 10.27
CA ILE A 58 10.22 -7.29 9.70
C ILE A 58 10.10 -6.67 8.30
N ILE A 59 9.77 -7.46 7.31
CA ILE A 59 9.48 -6.97 5.95
C ILE A 59 8.22 -6.12 6.01
N TRP A 60 8.35 -4.83 5.69
CA TRP A 60 7.21 -3.91 5.70
C TRP A 60 6.58 -3.79 4.31
N ILE A 61 5.32 -4.20 4.19
CA ILE A 61 4.54 -4.19 2.95
C ILE A 61 3.42 -3.18 3.09
N LEU A 62 3.41 -2.13 2.25
CA LEU A 62 2.31 -1.17 2.18
C LEU A 62 1.37 -1.48 1.02
N ASP A 63 0.08 -1.58 1.32
CA ASP A 63 -0.98 -1.72 0.33
C ASP A 63 -1.55 -0.33 0.00
N GLU A 64 -1.13 0.20 -1.14
CA GLU A 64 -1.60 1.47 -1.71
C GLU A 64 -2.73 1.27 -2.73
N THR A 65 -3.40 0.13 -2.73
CA THR A 65 -4.47 -0.15 -3.69
C THR A 65 -5.54 0.94 -3.72
N HIS A 66 -5.83 1.57 -2.59
CA HIS A 66 -6.72 2.73 -2.50
C HIS A 66 -5.96 4.06 -2.41
N THR A 67 -4.95 4.11 -1.57
CA THR A 67 -4.27 5.35 -1.20
C THR A 67 -3.32 5.88 -2.27
N LEU A 68 -3.07 5.12 -3.36
CA LEU A 68 -2.40 5.65 -4.54
C LEU A 68 -3.09 6.90 -5.11
N SER A 69 -4.42 7.00 -4.97
CA SER A 69 -5.18 8.17 -5.41
C SER A 69 -5.02 9.42 -4.54
N ALA A 70 -4.32 9.32 -3.41
CA ALA A 70 -4.07 10.48 -2.52
C ALA A 70 -3.05 11.48 -3.08
N GLY A 71 -2.34 11.14 -4.15
CA GLY A 71 -1.39 12.05 -4.80
C GLY A 71 -0.38 11.29 -5.66
N PRO A 72 0.48 11.99 -6.40
CA PRO A 72 1.55 11.36 -7.17
C PRO A 72 2.46 10.51 -6.27
N GLY A 73 2.53 9.19 -6.56
CA GLY A 73 3.27 8.23 -5.75
C GLY A 73 2.57 7.77 -4.47
N GLY A 74 1.26 8.08 -4.32
CA GLY A 74 0.43 7.67 -3.20
C GLY A 74 0.83 8.27 -1.85
N MET A 75 0.27 7.78 -0.77
CA MET A 75 0.63 8.21 0.59
C MET A 75 2.08 7.89 0.93
N THR A 76 2.65 6.82 0.36
CA THR A 76 4.06 6.47 0.57
C THR A 76 4.99 7.61 0.17
N ALA A 77 4.81 8.18 -1.03
CA ALA A 77 5.62 9.30 -1.51
C ALA A 77 5.31 10.59 -0.74
N GLN A 78 4.04 10.88 -0.49
CA GLN A 78 3.61 12.10 0.23
C GLN A 78 4.19 12.18 1.65
N LEU A 79 4.32 11.04 2.31
CA LEU A 79 4.83 10.94 3.69
C LEU A 79 6.31 10.54 3.77
N GLY A 80 6.97 10.33 2.62
CA GLY A 80 8.38 9.94 2.57
C GLY A 80 8.68 8.59 3.19
N LEU A 81 7.70 7.67 3.21
CA LEU A 81 7.84 6.33 3.76
C LEU A 81 8.73 5.45 2.85
N LYS A 82 9.36 4.45 3.44
CA LYS A 82 10.27 3.54 2.73
C LYS A 82 9.96 2.09 3.10
N PRO A 83 8.84 1.55 2.60
CA PRO A 83 8.53 0.13 2.77
C PRO A 83 9.49 -0.75 1.97
N ASP A 84 9.57 -2.02 2.34
CA ASP A 84 10.32 -3.03 1.60
C ASP A 84 9.56 -3.49 0.35
N ALA A 85 8.23 -3.49 0.42
CA ALA A 85 7.37 -3.76 -0.72
C ALA A 85 6.15 -2.84 -0.74
N LEU A 86 5.63 -2.61 -1.95
CA LEU A 86 4.46 -1.80 -2.24
C LEU A 86 3.49 -2.60 -3.10
N VAL A 87 2.21 -2.58 -2.74
CA VAL A 87 1.14 -3.22 -3.52
C VAL A 87 0.22 -2.15 -4.11
N LEU A 88 -0.12 -2.30 -5.38
CA LEU A 88 -0.95 -1.39 -6.17
C LEU A 88 -2.07 -2.16 -6.86
N GLY A 89 -3.19 -1.51 -7.06
CA GLY A 89 -4.31 -2.09 -7.79
C GLY A 89 -5.33 -1.04 -8.21
N LYS A 90 -6.55 -1.47 -8.49
CA LYS A 90 -7.71 -0.63 -8.79
C LYS A 90 -7.41 0.47 -9.84
N THR A 91 -7.04 1.64 -9.38
CA THR A 91 -6.86 2.84 -10.23
C THR A 91 -5.85 2.66 -11.36
N ILE A 92 -4.80 1.84 -11.16
CA ILE A 92 -3.73 1.67 -12.15
C ILE A 92 -4.19 1.00 -13.44
N GLY A 93 -5.32 0.29 -13.41
CA GLY A 93 -5.83 -0.48 -14.54
C GLY A 93 -6.79 0.26 -15.46
N GLY A 94 -7.22 1.49 -15.10
CA GLY A 94 -8.19 2.24 -15.91
C GLY A 94 -9.50 1.49 -16.18
N GLY A 95 -9.92 0.57 -15.28
CA GLY A 95 -11.09 -0.30 -15.42
C GLY A 95 -10.78 -1.73 -15.87
N ILE A 96 -9.54 -2.01 -16.28
CA ILE A 96 -9.08 -3.38 -16.54
C ILE A 96 -8.59 -3.99 -15.23
N ALA A 97 -8.96 -5.24 -14.96
CA ALA A 97 -8.51 -5.95 -13.77
C ALA A 97 -6.99 -6.18 -13.82
N VAL A 98 -6.27 -5.53 -12.93
CA VAL A 98 -4.82 -5.62 -12.81
C VAL A 98 -4.38 -5.25 -11.39
N GLY A 99 -3.33 -5.87 -10.92
CA GLY A 99 -2.57 -5.48 -9.74
C GLY A 99 -1.08 -5.45 -10.07
N ALA A 100 -0.35 -4.70 -9.30
CA ALA A 100 1.09 -4.65 -9.38
C ALA A 100 1.67 -4.64 -7.96
N TYR A 101 2.88 -5.10 -7.84
CA TYR A 101 3.68 -4.92 -6.64
C TYR A 101 5.11 -4.59 -7.03
N GLY A 102 5.76 -3.79 -6.22
CA GLY A 102 7.17 -3.48 -6.30
C GLY A 102 7.85 -3.81 -5.00
N MET A 103 9.17 -3.96 -5.04
CA MET A 103 9.96 -4.25 -3.87
C MET A 103 11.34 -3.60 -3.97
N THR A 104 12.02 -3.46 -2.84
CA THR A 104 13.41 -3.03 -2.80
C THR A 104 14.32 -4.07 -3.44
N GLU A 105 15.48 -3.62 -3.94
CA GLU A 105 16.50 -4.51 -4.51
C GLU A 105 16.93 -5.59 -3.51
N THR A 106 17.12 -5.20 -2.25
CA THR A 106 17.49 -6.13 -1.17
C THR A 106 16.46 -7.25 -0.97
N LEU A 107 15.16 -6.91 -0.98
CA LEU A 107 14.11 -7.92 -0.87
C LEU A 107 14.07 -8.80 -2.12
N ALA A 108 14.23 -8.22 -3.31
CA ALA A 108 14.26 -8.97 -4.57
C ALA A 108 15.44 -9.96 -4.62
N GLU A 109 16.64 -9.54 -4.18
CA GLU A 109 17.80 -10.40 -4.07
C GLU A 109 17.59 -11.54 -3.07
N THR A 110 16.97 -11.26 -1.92
CA THR A 110 16.65 -12.26 -0.91
C THR A 110 15.69 -13.32 -1.46
N ILE A 111 14.66 -12.88 -2.18
CA ILE A 111 13.70 -13.78 -2.83
C ILE A 111 14.42 -14.63 -3.90
N ALA A 112 15.25 -14.00 -4.75
CA ALA A 112 15.98 -14.69 -5.80
C ALA A 112 16.94 -15.75 -5.23
N ALA A 113 17.64 -15.44 -4.14
CA ALA A 113 18.54 -16.37 -3.46
C ALA A 113 17.80 -17.56 -2.81
N SER A 114 16.56 -17.34 -2.40
CA SER A 114 15.71 -18.36 -1.77
C SER A 114 15.01 -19.26 -2.80
N MET A 115 15.08 -18.92 -4.08
CA MET A 115 14.43 -19.62 -5.20
C MET A 115 15.21 -20.87 -5.66
N GLU A 116 15.63 -21.76 -4.76
CA GLU A 116 15.71 -23.21 -5.08
C GLU A 116 14.33 -23.77 -5.51
N LEU A 117 13.35 -22.91 -5.53
CA LEU A 117 11.94 -23.08 -5.87
C LEU A 117 11.67 -23.31 -7.36
N GLU A 118 12.67 -23.16 -8.24
CA GLU A 118 12.55 -23.59 -9.65
C GLU A 118 12.27 -25.11 -9.80
N SER A 119 12.52 -25.89 -8.76
CA SER A 119 12.17 -27.32 -8.74
C SER A 119 10.69 -27.60 -8.45
N ILE A 120 9.94 -26.60 -8.00
CA ILE A 120 8.51 -26.70 -7.74
C ILE A 120 7.80 -25.84 -8.79
N ASP A 121 7.08 -26.45 -9.72
CA ASP A 121 6.29 -25.78 -10.75
C ASP A 121 5.12 -24.99 -10.11
N VAL A 122 5.43 -23.84 -9.55
CA VAL A 122 4.47 -22.93 -8.91
C VAL A 122 4.20 -21.68 -9.75
N GLY A 123 4.62 -21.65 -11.02
CA GLY A 123 4.41 -20.52 -11.93
C GLY A 123 5.28 -19.27 -11.63
N GLY A 124 6.27 -19.39 -10.75
CA GLY A 124 7.17 -18.30 -10.38
C GLY A 124 6.49 -17.16 -9.62
N VAL A 125 7.15 -16.00 -9.57
CA VAL A 125 6.61 -14.77 -8.97
C VAL A 125 5.68 -14.11 -9.99
N GLY A 126 4.36 -14.03 -9.69
CA GLY A 126 3.38 -13.33 -10.50
C GLY A 126 2.31 -14.20 -11.20
N GLY A 127 2.52 -15.50 -11.34
CA GLY A 127 1.57 -16.43 -12.00
C GLY A 127 1.48 -16.28 -13.52
N THR A 128 0.72 -17.16 -14.17
CA THR A 128 0.68 -17.33 -15.63
C THR A 128 0.11 -16.14 -16.41
N LEU A 129 -0.74 -15.33 -15.81
CA LEU A 129 -1.35 -14.15 -16.45
C LEU A 129 -0.64 -12.85 -16.10
N ALA A 130 0.40 -12.90 -15.27
CA ALA A 130 1.18 -11.71 -14.94
C ALA A 130 1.84 -11.13 -16.21
N GLY A 131 1.84 -9.80 -16.31
CA GLY A 131 2.43 -9.11 -17.47
C GLY A 131 1.70 -9.31 -18.79
N ASN A 132 0.43 -9.75 -18.80
CA ASN A 132 -0.30 -9.88 -20.05
C ASN A 132 -0.44 -8.54 -20.78
N ALA A 133 -0.43 -8.59 -22.11
CA ALA A 133 -0.35 -7.40 -22.96
C ALA A 133 -1.49 -6.39 -22.74
N LEU A 134 -2.70 -6.87 -22.49
CA LEU A 134 -3.86 -5.98 -22.27
C LEU A 134 -3.69 -5.18 -20.97
N SER A 135 -3.39 -5.87 -19.87
CA SER A 135 -3.20 -5.22 -18.57
C SER A 135 -2.00 -4.25 -18.61
N MET A 136 -0.90 -4.63 -19.27
CA MET A 136 0.26 -3.76 -19.42
C MET A 136 -0.05 -2.51 -20.24
N ALA A 137 -0.79 -2.64 -21.33
CA ALA A 137 -1.23 -1.49 -22.13
C ALA A 137 -2.15 -0.56 -21.33
N ALA A 138 -3.10 -1.13 -20.58
CA ALA A 138 -4.02 -0.37 -19.74
C ALA A 138 -3.28 0.39 -18.63
N VAL A 139 -2.36 -0.28 -17.92
CA VAL A 139 -1.52 0.36 -16.89
C VAL A 139 -0.66 1.47 -17.51
N GLY A 140 -0.02 1.20 -18.64
CA GLY A 140 0.79 2.19 -19.33
C GLY A 140 -0.02 3.45 -19.67
N ALA A 141 -1.17 3.30 -20.34
CA ALA A 141 -2.03 4.43 -20.68
C ALA A 141 -2.55 5.17 -19.43
N THR A 142 -2.98 4.43 -18.41
CA THR A 142 -3.50 5.03 -17.17
C THR A 142 -2.43 5.87 -16.46
N LEU A 143 -1.22 5.35 -16.30
CA LEU A 143 -0.16 6.04 -15.60
C LEU A 143 0.43 7.22 -16.38
N THR A 144 0.39 7.17 -17.73
CA THR A 144 0.98 8.23 -18.56
C THR A 144 -0.01 9.31 -18.99
N GLU A 145 -1.29 8.98 -19.13
CA GLU A 145 -2.28 9.87 -19.74
C GLU A 145 -3.44 10.25 -18.81
N VAL A 146 -3.67 9.48 -17.74
CA VAL A 146 -4.81 9.71 -16.83
C VAL A 146 -4.35 10.19 -15.46
N LEU A 147 -3.41 9.49 -14.82
CA LEU A 147 -2.90 9.83 -13.50
C LEU A 147 -1.72 10.83 -13.61
N THR A 148 -2.01 11.96 -14.26
CA THR A 148 -1.05 13.06 -14.42
C THR A 148 -1.01 13.96 -13.19
N PRO A 149 0.03 14.78 -12.99
CA PRO A 149 0.07 15.77 -11.90
C PRO A 149 -1.17 16.67 -11.89
N GLU A 150 -1.62 17.13 -13.07
CA GLU A 150 -2.80 18.00 -13.21
C GLU A 150 -4.09 17.29 -12.80
N ALA A 151 -4.21 15.98 -13.07
CA ALA A 151 -5.35 15.18 -12.62
C ALA A 151 -5.38 15.05 -11.10
N PHE A 152 -4.23 14.86 -10.45
CA PHE A 152 -4.14 14.84 -8.99
C PHE A 152 -4.49 16.20 -8.38
N GLU A 153 -3.97 17.32 -8.92
CA GLU A 153 -4.33 18.67 -8.47
C GLU A 153 -5.84 18.92 -8.57
N HIS A 154 -6.46 18.46 -9.67
CA HIS A 154 -7.91 18.56 -9.86
C HIS A 154 -8.67 17.74 -8.82
N MET A 155 -8.29 16.48 -8.59
CA MET A 155 -8.93 15.62 -7.59
C MET A 155 -8.80 16.19 -6.18
N GLU A 156 -7.63 16.71 -5.82
CA GLU A 156 -7.39 17.36 -4.53
C GLU A 156 -8.29 18.58 -4.33
N SER A 157 -8.41 19.43 -5.35
CA SER A 157 -9.29 20.61 -5.29
C SER A 157 -10.75 20.25 -5.05
N LEU A 158 -11.23 19.17 -5.67
CA LEU A 158 -12.58 18.65 -5.47
C LEU A 158 -12.75 18.02 -4.08
N ALA A 159 -11.76 17.31 -3.60
CA ALA A 159 -11.77 16.71 -2.26
C ALA A 159 -11.84 17.79 -1.16
N ILE A 160 -11.08 18.86 -1.29
CA ILE A 160 -11.12 20.01 -0.37
C ILE A 160 -12.50 20.67 -0.38
N MET A 161 -13.06 20.93 -1.56
CA MET A 161 -14.40 21.52 -1.69
C MET A 161 -15.47 20.61 -1.05
N TRP A 162 -15.41 19.31 -1.30
CA TRP A 162 -16.33 18.34 -0.70
C TRP A 162 -16.20 18.30 0.83
N GLN A 163 -14.97 18.25 1.35
CA GLN A 163 -14.69 18.24 2.78
C GLN A 163 -15.24 19.50 3.47
N GLN A 164 -15.05 20.67 2.87
CA GLN A 164 -15.59 21.93 3.40
C GLN A 164 -17.11 21.91 3.43
N GLY A 165 -17.78 21.49 2.37
CA GLY A 165 -19.24 21.41 2.34
C GLY A 165 -19.81 20.42 3.35
N ILE A 166 -19.16 19.28 3.57
CA ILE A 166 -19.56 18.32 4.61
C ILE A 166 -19.34 18.92 6.02
N GLN A 167 -18.22 19.63 6.24
CA GLN A 167 -17.95 20.26 7.54
C GLN A 167 -19.00 21.34 7.86
N GLU A 168 -19.40 22.16 6.88
CA GLU A 168 -20.48 23.14 7.06
C GLU A 168 -21.81 22.47 7.50
N ILE A 169 -22.15 21.33 6.90
CA ILE A 169 -23.34 20.55 7.28
C ILE A 169 -23.21 19.99 8.72
N ILE A 170 -22.05 19.45 9.06
CA ILE A 170 -21.79 18.96 10.43
C ILE A 170 -21.90 20.10 11.45
N ASP A 171 -21.34 21.27 11.14
CA ASP A 171 -21.38 22.42 12.05
C ASP A 171 -22.79 22.99 12.22
N GLU A 172 -23.66 22.86 11.19
CA GLU A 172 -25.05 23.32 11.21
C GLU A 172 -25.98 22.35 11.96
N PHE A 173 -25.78 21.04 11.80
CA PHE A 173 -26.75 20.04 12.27
C PHE A 173 -26.23 19.16 13.42
N GLY A 174 -24.98 19.22 13.79
CA GLY A 174 -24.36 18.45 14.88
C GLY A 174 -23.89 17.08 14.45
#